data_0859f72b6090993e1dbcf0a653762774
#
_entry.id   0859f72b6090993e1dbcf0a653762774
#
_cell.length_a   1.000
_cell.length_b   1.000
_cell.length_c   1.000
_cell.angle_alpha   90.00
_cell.angle_beta   90.00
_cell.angle_gamma   90.00
#
_symmetry.space_group_name_H-M   'P 1'
#
loop_
_entity.id
_entity.type
_entity.pdbx_description
1 polymer ?
#
loop_
_entity_poly.entity_id
_entity_poly.type
_entity_poly.pdbx_seq_one_letter_code
_entity_poly.pdbx_strand_id
1 'polypeptide(L)'
;DSTVNTPEEMDTAMEAAEFGLEYFEGAFGPYPYDELIMSTGAVPSTGMPASLESSGMFTIQLERGTNYTLYHELAHQWFYCLVGNSEVTDCWLDEAFATWAAYLCMEAAGEDADTRWELCEMDAENIAGREYRYVNVPLDGADTFKIVFYERGAMFLRELEEAVGRDEFLNFVRGY
;
A
#
# COMPACT_ATOMS: atom_id res chain seq x y z
N ASP A 1 0.35 18.32 -23.59
CA ASP A 1 0.19 16.89 -23.36
C ASP A 1 0.29 16.66 -21.87
N SER A 2 -0.87 16.50 -21.20
CA SER A 2 -0.97 16.47 -19.72
C SER A 2 -0.64 15.09 -19.10
N THR A 3 0.04 14.25 -19.85
CA THR A 3 0.31 12.85 -19.46
C THR A 3 1.78 12.59 -19.11
N VAL A 4 2.62 13.61 -19.13
CA VAL A 4 4.05 13.48 -18.79
C VAL A 4 4.30 14.28 -17.50
N ASN A 5 4.86 13.61 -16.49
CA ASN A 5 5.24 14.24 -15.24
C ASN A 5 6.32 15.29 -15.47
N THR A 6 6.22 16.42 -14.80
CA THR A 6 7.26 17.46 -14.83
C THR A 6 8.51 17.00 -14.07
N PRO A 7 9.70 17.57 -14.35
CA PRO A 7 10.89 17.30 -13.53
C PRO A 7 10.68 17.56 -12.04
N GLU A 8 9.94 18.59 -11.67
CA GLU A 8 9.63 18.93 -10.28
C GLU A 8 8.72 17.89 -9.62
N GLU A 9 7.72 17.35 -10.34
CA GLU A 9 6.90 16.25 -9.85
C GLU A 9 7.74 14.97 -9.65
N MET A 10 8.69 14.72 -10.54
CA MET A 10 9.60 13.59 -10.41
C MET A 10 10.57 13.74 -9.23
N ASP A 11 11.15 14.93 -9.05
CA ASP A 11 12.05 15.21 -7.92
C ASP A 11 11.30 15.03 -6.58
N THR A 12 10.08 15.55 -6.48
CA THR A 12 9.22 15.37 -5.29
C THR A 12 8.90 13.89 -5.03
N ALA A 13 8.60 13.13 -6.07
CA ALA A 13 8.33 11.70 -5.94
C ALA A 13 9.58 10.91 -5.52
N MET A 14 10.77 11.31 -6.01
CA MET A 14 12.03 10.71 -5.58
C MET A 14 12.33 10.97 -4.12
N GLU A 15 12.13 12.21 -3.64
CA GLU A 15 12.28 12.56 -2.22
C GLU A 15 11.32 11.74 -1.34
N ALA A 16 10.07 11.56 -1.76
CA ALA A 16 9.10 10.72 -1.06
C ALA A 16 9.50 9.24 -1.08
N ALA A 17 10.02 8.72 -2.19
CA ALA A 17 10.49 7.35 -2.29
C ALA A 17 11.70 7.09 -1.38
N GLU A 18 12.66 8.02 -1.33
CA GLU A 18 13.82 7.94 -0.43
C GLU A 18 13.36 7.95 1.04
N PHE A 19 12.46 8.84 1.42
CA PHE A 19 11.88 8.87 2.76
C PHE A 19 11.17 7.57 3.11
N GLY A 20 10.30 7.08 2.23
CA GLY A 20 9.55 5.83 2.42
C GLY A 20 10.47 4.61 2.55
N LEU A 21 11.52 4.54 1.73
CA LEU A 21 12.53 3.48 1.80
C LEU A 21 13.22 3.46 3.18
N GLU A 22 13.72 4.61 3.65
CA GLU A 22 14.37 4.74 4.96
C GLU A 22 13.40 4.36 6.10
N TYR A 23 12.16 4.82 6.02
CA TYR A 23 11.13 4.51 6.99
C TYR A 23 10.85 3.00 7.06
N PHE A 24 10.64 2.35 5.92
CA PHE A 24 10.34 0.92 5.87
C PHE A 24 11.54 0.04 6.25
N GLU A 25 12.77 0.43 5.92
CA GLU A 25 13.96 -0.23 6.44
C GLU A 25 14.01 -0.18 7.98
N GLY A 26 13.69 0.95 8.56
CA GLY A 26 13.58 1.11 10.00
C GLY A 26 12.43 0.30 10.62
N ALA A 27 11.31 0.21 9.93
CA ALA A 27 10.10 -0.46 10.41
C ALA A 27 10.14 -1.98 10.21
N PHE A 28 10.57 -2.47 9.05
CA PHE A 28 10.42 -3.87 8.62
C PHE A 28 11.74 -4.61 8.41
N GLY A 29 12.86 -3.92 8.42
CA GLY A 29 14.18 -4.48 8.18
C GLY A 29 14.78 -4.05 6.85
N PRO A 30 16.05 -4.42 6.59
CA PRO A 30 16.80 -3.89 5.45
C PRO A 30 16.11 -4.23 4.11
N TYR A 31 16.17 -3.27 3.20
CA TYR A 31 15.71 -3.46 1.82
C TYR A 31 16.47 -4.64 1.16
N PRO A 32 15.79 -5.60 0.54
CA PRO A 32 16.39 -6.88 0.17
C PRO A 32 17.16 -6.86 -1.17
N TYR A 33 17.09 -5.77 -1.93
CA TYR A 33 17.66 -5.68 -3.28
C TYR A 33 18.75 -4.61 -3.38
N ASP A 34 19.64 -4.73 -4.38
CA ASP A 34 20.74 -3.76 -4.59
C ASP A 34 20.25 -2.44 -5.22
N GLU A 35 19.14 -2.47 -5.95
CA GLU A 35 18.59 -1.34 -6.69
C GLU A 35 17.07 -1.27 -6.51
N LEU A 36 16.53 -0.05 -6.53
CA LEU A 36 15.10 0.21 -6.59
C LEU A 36 14.81 1.09 -7.79
N ILE A 37 13.96 0.64 -8.68
CA ILE A 37 13.55 1.37 -9.89
C ILE A 37 12.11 1.84 -9.73
N MET A 38 11.91 3.14 -9.63
CA MET A 38 10.59 3.75 -9.73
C MET A 38 10.33 4.19 -11.17
N SER A 39 9.29 3.63 -11.77
CA SER A 39 8.82 4.03 -13.10
C SER A 39 7.51 4.80 -12.98
N THR A 40 7.40 5.90 -13.72
CA THR A 40 6.15 6.66 -13.81
C THR A 40 5.64 6.62 -15.25
N GLY A 41 4.38 6.34 -15.43
CA GLY A 41 3.79 6.21 -16.76
C GLY A 41 2.36 6.72 -16.84
N ALA A 42 1.89 6.95 -18.08
CA ALA A 42 0.48 7.19 -18.33
C ALA A 42 -0.30 5.89 -18.13
N VAL A 43 -1.48 5.99 -17.49
CA VAL A 43 -2.41 4.87 -17.40
C VAL A 43 -2.70 4.35 -18.81
N PRO A 44 -2.48 3.07 -19.09
CA PRO A 44 -2.91 2.50 -20.35
C PRO A 44 -4.43 2.67 -20.49
N SER A 45 -4.91 3.07 -21.65
CA SER A 45 -6.34 3.20 -21.96
C SER A 45 -7.10 1.85 -21.94
N THR A 46 -6.43 0.79 -21.51
CA THR A 46 -6.89 -0.60 -21.50
C THR A 46 -7.49 -1.06 -20.18
N GLY A 47 -7.62 -0.18 -19.17
CA GLY A 47 -8.16 -0.55 -17.86
C GLY A 47 -7.23 -1.43 -17.00
N MET A 48 -5.95 -1.48 -17.33
CA MET A 48 -4.92 -2.09 -16.49
C MET A 48 -4.68 -1.22 -15.25
N PRO A 49 -4.21 -1.80 -14.12
CA PRO A 49 -3.86 -1.04 -12.93
C PRO A 49 -2.91 0.12 -13.26
N ALA A 50 -3.12 1.25 -12.61
CA ALA A 50 -2.27 2.43 -12.75
C ALA A 50 -0.90 2.24 -12.10
N SER A 51 -0.81 1.28 -11.19
CA SER A 51 0.37 0.94 -10.41
C SER A 51 0.60 -0.57 -10.46
N LEU A 52 1.85 -0.97 -10.33
CA LEU A 52 2.25 -2.38 -10.37
C LEU A 52 3.57 -2.55 -9.63
N GLU A 53 3.58 -3.46 -8.67
CA GLU A 53 4.74 -3.88 -7.90
C GLU A 53 5.51 -5.00 -8.63
N SER A 54 6.82 -5.03 -8.39
CA SER A 54 7.73 -6.10 -8.81
C SER A 54 9.00 -6.05 -7.97
N SER A 55 9.72 -7.15 -7.85
CA SER A 55 10.96 -7.22 -7.07
C SER A 55 12.00 -6.21 -7.58
N GLY A 56 12.37 -5.25 -6.75
CA GLY A 56 13.32 -4.19 -7.08
C GLY A 56 12.79 -3.11 -8.02
N MET A 57 11.49 -3.14 -8.36
CA MET A 57 10.88 -2.15 -9.24
C MET A 57 9.39 -1.98 -8.93
N PHE A 58 8.89 -0.76 -9.07
CA PHE A 58 7.46 -0.51 -9.12
C PHE A 58 7.12 0.59 -10.14
N THR A 59 5.90 0.55 -10.64
CA THR A 59 5.38 1.56 -11.56
C THR A 59 4.21 2.26 -10.90
N ILE A 60 4.20 3.59 -10.92
CA ILE A 60 3.13 4.40 -10.36
C ILE A 60 2.64 5.47 -11.34
N GLN A 61 1.40 5.88 -11.13
CA GLN A 61 0.93 7.18 -11.58
C GLN A 61 1.03 8.15 -10.41
N LEU A 62 1.78 9.25 -10.59
CA LEU A 62 1.93 10.26 -9.52
C LEU A 62 0.57 10.91 -9.22
N GLU A 63 0.18 10.87 -7.97
CA GLU A 63 -1.02 11.52 -7.45
C GLU A 63 -0.68 12.93 -6.96
N ARG A 64 -1.60 13.87 -7.17
CA ARG A 64 -1.40 15.23 -6.67
C ARG A 64 -1.88 15.34 -5.22
N GLY A 65 -0.99 15.83 -4.36
CA GLY A 65 -1.31 16.13 -2.97
C GLY A 65 -1.26 14.95 -2.01
N THR A 66 -0.78 13.78 -2.45
CA THR A 66 -0.57 12.62 -1.59
C THR A 66 0.49 11.69 -2.19
N ASN A 67 1.25 11.03 -1.33
CA ASN A 67 2.19 9.98 -1.73
C ASN A 67 1.66 8.58 -1.36
N TYR A 68 0.37 8.42 -1.10
CA TYR A 68 -0.21 7.15 -0.70
C TYR A 68 0.14 6.01 -1.64
N THR A 69 -0.15 6.16 -2.95
CA THR A 69 0.14 5.13 -3.93
C THR A 69 1.64 4.81 -4.00
N LEU A 70 2.50 5.82 -3.91
CA LEU A 70 3.94 5.63 -3.89
C LEU A 70 4.38 4.76 -2.68
N TYR A 71 3.93 5.10 -1.48
CA TYR A 71 4.25 4.34 -0.28
C TYR A 71 3.65 2.94 -0.30
N HIS A 72 2.47 2.76 -0.89
CA HIS A 72 1.83 1.46 -1.06
C HIS A 72 2.67 0.54 -1.96
N GLU A 73 3.01 0.99 -3.17
CA GLU A 73 3.82 0.20 -4.10
C GLU A 73 5.24 -0.07 -3.56
N LEU A 74 5.79 0.89 -2.81
CA LEU A 74 7.07 0.70 -2.15
C LEU A 74 7.00 -0.34 -1.04
N ALA A 75 5.90 -0.39 -0.26
CA ALA A 75 5.71 -1.37 0.80
C ALA A 75 5.64 -2.81 0.27
N HIS A 76 5.18 -3.01 -0.97
CA HIS A 76 5.20 -4.31 -1.64
C HIS A 76 6.62 -4.88 -1.83
N GLN A 77 7.68 -4.08 -1.69
CA GLN A 77 9.05 -4.60 -1.70
C GLN A 77 9.33 -5.52 -0.50
N TRP A 78 8.62 -5.35 0.60
CA TRP A 78 8.62 -6.26 1.76
C TRP A 78 7.44 -7.23 1.70
N PHE A 79 6.22 -6.74 1.51
CA PHE A 79 4.98 -7.53 1.49
C PHE A 79 4.61 -7.88 0.06
N TYR A 80 4.86 -9.06 -0.38
CA TYR A 80 4.83 -9.69 -1.68
C TYR A 80 6.23 -10.03 -2.22
N CYS A 81 7.14 -9.05 -2.37
CA CYS A 81 8.43 -9.31 -3.02
C CYS A 81 9.41 -10.06 -2.12
N LEU A 82 9.45 -9.76 -0.81
CA LEU A 82 10.27 -10.47 0.18
C LEU A 82 9.47 -11.58 0.86
N VAL A 83 8.30 -11.24 1.39
CA VAL A 83 7.37 -12.18 2.01
C VAL A 83 6.24 -12.45 1.02
N GLY A 84 6.41 -13.50 0.23
CA GLY A 84 5.48 -13.85 -0.84
C GLY A 84 4.18 -14.46 -0.34
N ASN A 85 3.10 -14.22 -1.07
CA ASN A 85 1.79 -14.85 -0.92
C ASN A 85 1.24 -15.25 -2.29
N SER A 86 0.06 -15.81 -2.32
CA SER A 86 -0.64 -16.13 -3.56
C SER A 86 -1.58 -14.99 -3.93
N GLU A 87 -1.29 -14.23 -4.96
CA GLU A 87 -2.18 -13.18 -5.49
C GLU A 87 -3.56 -13.70 -5.90
N VAL A 88 -3.71 -15.00 -6.11
CA VAL A 88 -4.99 -15.61 -6.51
C VAL A 88 -5.84 -16.02 -5.31
N THR A 89 -5.22 -16.48 -4.22
CA THR A 89 -5.95 -17.07 -3.08
C THR A 89 -5.83 -16.23 -1.81
N ASP A 90 -4.75 -15.48 -1.65
CA ASP A 90 -4.38 -14.79 -0.43
C ASP A 90 -3.92 -13.34 -0.67
N CYS A 91 -4.38 -12.70 -1.75
CA CYS A 91 -4.01 -11.33 -2.13
C CYS A 91 -4.30 -10.27 -1.06
N TRP A 92 -5.15 -10.57 -0.09
CA TRP A 92 -5.38 -9.67 1.04
C TRP A 92 -4.15 -9.51 1.94
N LEU A 93 -3.22 -10.48 1.94
CA LEU A 93 -2.02 -10.41 2.78
C LEU A 93 -1.08 -9.30 2.31
N ASP A 94 -0.75 -9.26 1.03
CA ASP A 94 0.11 -8.21 0.49
C ASP A 94 -0.57 -6.85 0.47
N GLU A 95 -1.80 -6.78 -0.02
CA GLU A 95 -2.55 -5.54 -0.16
C GLU A 95 -2.92 -4.89 1.18
N ALA A 96 -3.31 -5.71 2.17
CA ALA A 96 -3.57 -5.21 3.51
C ALA A 96 -2.32 -4.65 4.18
N PHE A 97 -1.21 -5.38 4.14
CA PHE A 97 0.05 -4.93 4.71
C PHE A 97 0.61 -3.71 3.98
N ALA A 98 0.54 -3.67 2.64
CA ALA A 98 1.00 -2.52 1.87
C ALA A 98 0.16 -1.26 2.17
N THR A 99 -1.16 -1.41 2.27
CA THR A 99 -2.07 -0.29 2.63
C THR A 99 -1.80 0.22 4.04
N TRP A 100 -1.72 -0.68 5.04
CA TRP A 100 -1.40 -0.33 6.42
C TRP A 100 -0.03 0.35 6.52
N ALA A 101 1.00 -0.19 5.88
CA ALA A 101 2.35 0.37 5.87
C ALA A 101 2.38 1.76 5.21
N ALA A 102 1.64 1.95 4.11
CA ALA A 102 1.54 3.25 3.46
C ALA A 102 0.96 4.32 4.39
N TYR A 103 -0.07 4.00 5.17
CA TYR A 103 -0.65 4.95 6.13
C TYR A 103 0.30 5.26 7.28
N LEU A 104 1.06 4.28 7.78
CA LEU A 104 2.11 4.55 8.76
C LEU A 104 3.21 5.46 8.21
N CYS A 105 3.61 5.26 6.95
CA CYS A 105 4.59 6.09 6.31
C CYS A 105 4.09 7.53 6.10
N MET A 106 2.83 7.71 5.67
CA MET A 106 2.17 9.00 5.58
C MET A 106 2.15 9.74 6.93
N GLU A 107 1.78 9.04 8.01
CA GLU A 107 1.81 9.57 9.37
C GLU A 107 3.22 10.07 9.74
N ALA A 108 4.24 9.25 9.48
CA ALA A 108 5.63 9.60 9.75
C ALA A 108 6.15 10.78 8.90
N ALA A 109 5.67 10.90 7.66
CA ALA A 109 5.97 12.01 6.75
C ALA A 109 5.21 13.30 7.12
N GLY A 110 4.27 13.26 8.07
CA GLY A 110 3.40 14.39 8.43
C GLY A 110 2.32 14.66 7.38
N GLU A 111 1.99 13.67 6.55
CA GLU A 111 0.87 13.71 5.62
C GLU A 111 -0.45 13.33 6.31
N ASP A 112 -1.57 13.66 5.69
CA ASP A 112 -2.91 13.40 6.22
C ASP A 112 -3.29 11.89 6.11
N ALA A 113 -2.80 11.09 7.03
CA ALA A 113 -3.17 9.69 7.17
C ALA A 113 -4.55 9.51 7.82
N ASP A 114 -4.98 10.45 8.65
CA ASP A 114 -6.27 10.37 9.36
C ASP A 114 -7.44 10.35 8.39
N THR A 115 -7.45 11.23 7.40
CA THR A 115 -8.47 11.23 6.34
C THR A 115 -8.50 9.89 5.59
N ARG A 116 -7.37 9.22 5.39
CA ARG A 116 -7.32 7.89 4.75
C ARG A 116 -7.97 6.83 5.62
N TRP A 117 -7.71 6.83 6.92
CA TRP A 117 -8.36 5.93 7.86
C TRP A 117 -9.88 6.15 7.93
N GLU A 118 -10.33 7.41 7.97
CA GLU A 118 -11.76 7.74 7.95
C GLU A 118 -12.44 7.22 6.66
N LEU A 119 -11.81 7.34 5.51
CA LEU A 119 -12.32 6.78 4.24
C LEU A 119 -12.42 5.25 4.28
N CYS A 120 -11.41 4.55 4.83
CA CYS A 120 -11.47 3.11 5.03
C CYS A 120 -12.67 2.69 5.91
N GLU A 121 -12.90 3.39 7.01
CA GLU A 121 -14.03 3.12 7.91
C GLU A 121 -15.37 3.32 7.19
N MET A 122 -15.53 4.43 6.46
CA MET A 122 -16.75 4.71 5.68
C MET A 122 -17.02 3.64 4.61
N ASP A 123 -16.00 3.23 3.88
CA ASP A 123 -16.13 2.23 2.82
C ASP A 123 -16.43 0.85 3.40
N ALA A 124 -15.81 0.49 4.52
CA ALA A 124 -16.09 -0.74 5.25
C ALA A 124 -17.55 -0.77 5.76
N GLU A 125 -18.08 0.35 6.27
CA GLU A 125 -19.47 0.47 6.69
C GLU A 125 -20.45 0.32 5.52
N ASN A 126 -20.14 0.89 4.35
CA ASN A 126 -20.98 0.81 3.15
C ASN A 126 -21.19 -0.63 2.66
N ILE A 127 -20.29 -1.55 2.96
CA ILE A 127 -20.41 -2.98 2.61
C ILE A 127 -20.79 -3.87 3.80
N ALA A 128 -20.94 -3.35 5.01
CA ALA A 128 -21.17 -4.11 6.24
C ALA A 128 -22.45 -4.97 6.25
N GLY A 129 -23.40 -4.70 5.36
CA GLY A 129 -24.61 -5.51 5.18
C GLY A 129 -24.49 -6.61 4.13
N ARG A 130 -23.38 -6.72 3.43
CA ARG A 130 -23.15 -7.73 2.39
C ARG A 130 -22.49 -8.96 2.99
N GLU A 131 -22.87 -10.17 2.55
CA GLU A 131 -22.31 -11.44 3.06
C GLU A 131 -20.89 -11.72 2.54
N TYR A 132 -19.94 -10.84 2.85
CA TYR A 132 -18.52 -11.09 2.61
C TYR A 132 -17.92 -11.73 3.87
N ARG A 133 -18.06 -13.05 3.97
CA ARG A 133 -17.63 -13.79 5.17
C ARG A 133 -16.14 -14.13 5.17
N TYR A 134 -15.48 -14.05 4.00
CA TYR A 134 -14.09 -14.51 3.86
C TYR A 134 -13.34 -13.66 2.85
N VAL A 135 -12.10 -13.33 3.15
CA VAL A 135 -11.15 -12.59 2.28
C VAL A 135 -10.72 -13.38 1.02
N ASN A 136 -11.13 -14.63 0.87
CA ASN A 136 -10.76 -15.51 -0.26
C ASN A 136 -11.95 -15.86 -1.18
N VAL A 137 -13.01 -15.09 -1.17
CA VAL A 137 -14.19 -15.30 -2.03
C VAL A 137 -14.05 -14.47 -3.30
N PRO A 138 -14.36 -15.01 -4.50
CA PRO A 138 -14.45 -14.22 -5.71
C PRO A 138 -15.44 -13.07 -5.51
N LEU A 139 -14.99 -11.84 -5.73
CA LEU A 139 -15.75 -10.63 -5.46
C LEU A 139 -16.44 -10.14 -6.73
N ASP A 140 -17.71 -9.73 -6.60
CA ASP A 140 -18.49 -9.17 -7.70
C ASP A 140 -18.14 -7.67 -7.88
N GLY A 141 -17.02 -7.40 -8.52
CA GLY A 141 -16.62 -6.06 -8.94
C GLY A 141 -15.35 -5.50 -8.28
N ALA A 142 -14.68 -4.61 -9.00
CA ALA A 142 -13.40 -4.01 -8.61
C ALA A 142 -13.49 -3.18 -7.30
N ASP A 143 -14.59 -2.45 -7.09
CA ASP A 143 -14.75 -1.63 -5.89
C ASP A 143 -14.85 -2.49 -4.61
N THR A 144 -15.56 -3.62 -4.69
CA THR A 144 -15.68 -4.54 -3.55
C THR A 144 -14.36 -5.24 -3.26
N PHE A 145 -13.59 -5.59 -4.28
CA PHE A 145 -12.25 -6.15 -4.15
C PHE A 145 -11.36 -5.20 -3.36
N LYS A 146 -11.27 -3.93 -3.78
CA LYS A 146 -10.51 -2.90 -3.10
C LYS A 146 -10.91 -2.77 -1.63
N ILE A 147 -12.19 -2.57 -1.35
CA ILE A 147 -12.66 -2.37 0.03
C ILE A 147 -12.35 -3.57 0.93
N VAL A 148 -12.46 -4.80 0.44
CA VAL A 148 -12.25 -5.99 1.27
C VAL A 148 -10.76 -6.25 1.50
N PHE A 149 -9.94 -6.22 0.46
CA PHE A 149 -8.55 -6.65 0.58
C PHE A 149 -7.63 -5.52 1.07
N TYR A 150 -7.79 -4.32 0.55
CA TYR A 150 -6.96 -3.18 0.94
C TYR A 150 -7.45 -2.59 2.27
N GLU A 151 -8.67 -2.07 2.29
CA GLU A 151 -9.13 -1.20 3.36
C GLU A 151 -9.50 -2.00 4.63
N ARG A 152 -10.34 -3.02 4.53
CA ARG A 152 -10.69 -3.86 5.70
C ARG A 152 -9.51 -4.69 6.19
N GLY A 153 -8.63 -5.12 5.29
CA GLY A 153 -7.38 -5.78 5.66
C GLY A 153 -6.48 -4.85 6.47
N ALA A 154 -6.26 -3.62 6.01
CA ALA A 154 -5.48 -2.62 6.72
C ALA A 154 -6.11 -2.23 8.07
N MET A 155 -7.44 -2.07 8.15
CA MET A 155 -8.16 -1.85 9.41
C MET A 155 -7.95 -2.98 10.42
N PHE A 156 -7.99 -4.23 9.96
CA PHE A 156 -7.70 -5.38 10.81
C PHE A 156 -6.28 -5.35 11.37
N LEU A 157 -5.29 -4.99 10.55
CA LEU A 157 -3.91 -4.83 11.02
C LEU A 157 -3.77 -3.67 12.01
N ARG A 158 -4.45 -2.55 11.79
CA ARG A 158 -4.52 -1.43 12.74
C ARG A 158 -5.12 -1.87 14.08
N GLU A 159 -6.22 -2.61 14.08
CA GLU A 159 -6.84 -3.14 15.30
C GLU A 159 -5.87 -4.07 16.07
N LEU A 160 -5.09 -4.90 15.37
CA LEU A 160 -4.05 -5.72 15.99
C LEU A 160 -2.93 -4.87 16.58
N GLU A 161 -2.45 -3.87 15.83
CA GLU A 161 -1.45 -2.91 16.30
C GLU A 161 -1.91 -2.20 17.59
N GLU A 162 -3.16 -1.69 17.60
CA GLU A 162 -3.75 -1.03 18.76
C GLU A 162 -3.88 -1.98 19.97
N ALA A 163 -4.21 -3.25 19.72
CA ALA A 163 -4.39 -4.24 20.80
C ALA A 163 -3.10 -4.66 21.48
N VAL A 164 -1.97 -4.73 20.73
CA VAL A 164 -0.68 -5.18 21.28
C VAL A 164 0.32 -4.05 21.48
N GLY A 165 0.10 -2.90 20.88
CA GLY A 165 1.00 -1.75 20.82
C GLY A 165 1.91 -1.78 19.60
N ARG A 166 2.19 -0.57 19.04
CA ARG A 166 2.94 -0.39 17.79
C ARG A 166 4.31 -1.08 17.80
N ASP A 167 5.08 -0.91 18.86
CA ASP A 167 6.43 -1.47 18.94
C ASP A 167 6.43 -3.00 18.91
N GLU A 168 5.51 -3.64 19.65
CA GLU A 168 5.37 -5.09 19.66
C GLU A 168 4.85 -5.61 18.33
N PHE A 169 3.91 -4.90 17.70
CA PHE A 169 3.39 -5.28 16.40
C PHE A 169 4.47 -5.17 15.30
N LEU A 170 5.25 -4.10 15.27
CA LEU A 170 6.39 -3.96 14.35
C LEU A 170 7.46 -5.05 14.59
N ASN A 171 7.75 -5.40 15.84
CA ASN A 171 8.65 -6.51 16.15
C ASN A 171 8.12 -7.85 15.63
N PHE A 172 6.82 -8.09 15.72
CA PHE A 172 6.18 -9.26 15.13
C PHE A 172 6.33 -9.26 13.60
N VAL A 173 6.02 -8.14 12.95
CA VAL A 173 6.10 -8.00 11.47
C VAL A 173 7.52 -8.20 10.96
N ARG A 174 8.55 -7.71 11.68
CA ARG A 174 9.97 -7.97 11.34
C ARG A 174 10.37 -9.45 11.42
N GLY A 175 9.67 -10.25 12.20
CA GLY A 175 9.90 -11.67 12.36
C GLY A 175 9.08 -12.55 11.44
N TYR A 176 8.11 -11.95 10.77
CA TYR A 176 7.23 -12.59 9.80
C TYR A 176 7.95 -12.82 8.48
#